data_ea8548fc21f7089590118a8e7d414edc
#
_entry.id   ea8548fc21f7089590118a8e7d414edc
#
_cell.length_a   1.000
_cell.length_b   1.000
_cell.length_c   1.000
_cell.angle_alpha   90.00
_cell.angle_beta   90.00
_cell.angle_gamma   90.00
#
_symmetry.space_group_name_H-M   'P 1'
#
loop_
_entity.id
_entity.type
_entity.pdbx_description
1 polymer ?
#
loop_
_entity_poly.entity_id
_entity_poly.type
_entity_poly.pdbx_seq_one_letter_code
_entity_poly.pdbx_strand_id
1 'polypeptide(L)'
;MSKKYKHTKELNDKQSPSTGSCTAFYGKSGWEGFKKPYMFFEVADCSSKVRLHNSRLDKRDVFIKKMKRLRNELDRFIVFLDDV
;
A
#
# COMPACT_ATOMS: atom_id res chain seq x y z
N MET A 1 9.83 22.25 1.60
CA MET A 1 10.40 20.96 1.13
C MET A 1 9.36 19.87 1.10
N SER A 2 9.25 19.20 -0.01
CA SER A 2 8.31 18.09 -0.13
C SER A 2 8.96 16.82 0.42
N LYS A 3 8.22 16.11 1.26
CA LYS A 3 8.65 14.81 1.77
C LYS A 3 8.39 13.75 0.71
N LYS A 4 9.27 12.77 0.65
CA LYS A 4 9.13 11.65 -0.26
C LYS A 4 9.38 10.36 0.50
N TYR A 5 8.55 9.35 0.25
CA TYR A 5 8.71 8.04 0.87
C TYR A 5 8.45 6.98 -0.20
N LYS A 6 9.33 6.01 -0.28
CA LYS A 6 9.12 4.85 -1.14
C LYS A 6 9.76 3.64 -0.47
N HIS A 7 8.96 2.60 -0.28
CA HIS A 7 9.43 1.39 0.37
C HIS A 7 8.78 0.18 -0.28
N THR A 8 9.59 -0.79 -0.64
CA THR A 8 9.13 -2.05 -1.21
C THR A 8 9.61 -3.19 -0.33
N LYS A 9 8.73 -4.14 -0.06
CA LYS A 9 9.04 -5.29 0.79
C LYS A 9 8.56 -6.58 0.13
N GLU A 10 9.45 -7.56 0.08
CA GLU A 10 9.07 -8.90 -0.33
C GLU A 10 8.26 -9.55 0.79
N LEU A 11 7.17 -10.23 0.41
CA LEU A 11 6.26 -10.85 1.37
C LEU A 11 6.48 -12.34 1.52
N ASN A 12 7.06 -12.98 0.52
CA ASN A 12 7.31 -14.42 0.54
C ASN A 12 8.77 -14.71 0.85
N ASP A 13 9.01 -15.87 1.45
CA ASP A 13 10.36 -16.34 1.70
C ASP A 13 11.05 -16.62 0.36
N LYS A 14 12.38 -16.52 0.36
CA LYS A 14 13.19 -16.77 -0.84
C LYS A 14 12.97 -18.16 -1.42
N GLN A 15 12.62 -19.11 -0.57
CA GLN A 15 12.42 -20.50 -0.97
C GLN A 15 11.01 -20.79 -1.49
N SER A 16 10.12 -19.84 -1.34
CA SER A 16 8.75 -20.01 -1.82
C SER A 16 8.70 -19.99 -3.35
N PRO A 17 7.92 -20.88 -3.97
CA PRO A 17 7.75 -20.84 -5.41
C PRO A 17 6.88 -19.67 -5.87
N SER A 18 6.18 -19.02 -4.95
CA SER A 18 5.36 -17.85 -5.24
C SER A 18 6.14 -16.58 -4.96
N THR A 19 5.76 -15.50 -5.65
CA THR A 19 6.34 -14.19 -5.41
C THR A 19 5.23 -13.26 -4.92
N GLY A 20 5.56 -12.44 -3.93
CA GLY A 20 4.64 -11.44 -3.42
C GLY A 20 5.43 -10.28 -2.87
N SER A 21 4.91 -9.08 -3.05
CA SER A 21 5.57 -7.88 -2.56
C SER A 21 4.56 -6.79 -2.31
N CYS A 22 4.95 -5.79 -1.53
CA CYS A 22 4.15 -4.59 -1.38
C CYS A 22 5.04 -3.37 -1.54
N THR A 23 4.46 -2.29 -2.03
CA THR A 23 5.16 -1.02 -2.22
C THR A 23 4.31 0.11 -1.68
N ALA A 24 4.90 0.92 -0.81
CA ALA A 24 4.28 2.12 -0.30
C ALA A 24 4.96 3.33 -0.91
N PHE A 25 4.17 4.32 -1.29
CA PHE A 25 4.69 5.52 -1.93
C PHE A 25 3.97 6.76 -1.42
N TYR A 26 4.74 7.82 -1.20
CA TYR A 26 4.24 9.17 -0.95
C TYR A 26 5.20 10.14 -1.62
N GLY A 27 4.67 11.00 -2.47
CA GLY A 27 5.55 11.94 -3.14
C GLY A 27 4.81 12.80 -4.15
N LYS A 28 5.58 13.54 -4.89
CA LYS A 28 5.05 14.45 -5.88
C LYS A 28 4.48 13.67 -7.07
N SER A 29 3.27 14.05 -7.51
CA SER A 29 2.70 13.48 -8.71
C SER A 29 3.47 13.97 -9.94
N GLY A 30 3.62 13.10 -10.94
CA GLY A 30 4.20 13.48 -12.21
C GLY A 30 3.25 14.25 -13.12
N TRP A 31 2.02 14.48 -12.69
CA TRP A 31 1.00 15.15 -13.50
C TRP A 31 1.08 16.66 -13.29
N GLU A 32 1.17 17.40 -14.39
CA GLU A 32 1.13 18.85 -14.34
C GLU A 32 -0.18 19.34 -13.73
N GLY A 33 -0.08 20.34 -12.85
CA GLY A 33 -1.25 20.92 -12.20
C GLY A 33 -1.73 20.16 -10.99
N PHE A 34 -1.18 19.00 -10.70
CA PHE A 34 -1.56 18.21 -9.52
C PHE A 34 -0.74 18.71 -8.34
N LYS A 35 -1.36 19.55 -7.52
CA LYS A 35 -0.66 20.25 -6.43
C LYS A 35 -0.51 19.42 -5.16
N LYS A 36 -1.31 18.37 -5.01
CA LYS A 36 -1.27 17.52 -3.81
C LYS A 36 -0.32 16.36 -4.01
N PRO A 37 0.33 15.89 -2.94
CA PRO A 37 1.14 14.68 -3.04
C PRO A 37 0.31 13.49 -3.48
N TYR A 38 0.93 12.63 -4.26
CA TYR A 38 0.35 11.36 -4.65
C TYR A 38 0.79 10.29 -3.66
N MET A 39 -0.14 9.42 -3.28
CA MET A 39 0.21 8.34 -2.37
C MET A 39 -0.54 7.07 -2.79
N PHE A 40 0.12 5.93 -2.59
CA PHE A 40 -0.49 4.65 -2.88
C PHE A 40 0.14 3.56 -2.05
N PHE A 41 -0.59 2.47 -1.90
CA PHE A 41 -0.08 1.22 -1.38
C PHE A 41 -0.44 0.12 -2.37
N GLU A 42 0.55 -0.61 -2.85
CA GLU A 42 0.37 -1.60 -3.90
C GLU A 42 0.76 -2.97 -3.38
N VAL A 43 -0.08 -3.98 -3.67
CA VAL A 43 0.23 -5.37 -3.34
C VAL A 43 0.32 -6.14 -4.65
N ALA A 44 1.39 -6.88 -4.82
CA ALA A 44 1.59 -7.73 -5.98
C ALA A 44 1.75 -9.17 -5.51
N ASP A 45 1.07 -10.09 -6.18
CA ASP A 45 1.17 -11.51 -5.88
C ASP A 45 1.19 -12.28 -7.21
N CYS A 46 2.29 -12.94 -7.48
CA CYS A 46 2.54 -13.63 -8.74
C CYS A 46 2.34 -12.68 -9.93
N SER A 47 1.33 -12.90 -10.75
CA SER A 47 1.10 -12.08 -11.95
C SER A 47 0.06 -10.99 -11.73
N SER A 48 -0.51 -10.90 -10.54
CA SER A 48 -1.58 -9.94 -10.25
C SER A 48 -1.10 -8.88 -9.29
N LYS A 49 -1.62 -7.67 -9.46
CA LYS A 49 -1.33 -6.61 -8.48
C LYS A 49 -2.50 -5.65 -8.37
N VAL A 50 -2.64 -5.08 -7.18
CA VAL A 50 -3.68 -4.12 -6.85
C VAL A 50 -3.02 -2.91 -6.22
N ARG A 51 -3.37 -1.74 -6.71
CA ARG A 51 -2.88 -0.48 -6.15
C ARG A 51 -4.03 0.25 -5.46
N LEU A 52 -3.85 0.52 -4.18
CA LEU A 52 -4.78 1.33 -3.40
C LEU A 52 -4.23 2.75 -3.36
N HIS A 53 -5.02 3.69 -3.81
CA HIS A 53 -4.56 5.07 -3.89
C HIS A 53 -5.61 6.02 -3.33
N ASN A 54 -5.18 7.26 -3.08
CA ASN A 54 -6.13 8.29 -2.69
C ASN A 54 -6.69 8.98 -3.93
N SER A 55 -7.95 9.39 -3.84
CA SER A 55 -8.59 10.18 -4.88
C SER A 55 -7.98 11.59 -4.91
N ARG A 56 -8.07 12.26 -6.05
CA ARG A 56 -7.66 13.67 -6.19
C ARG A 56 -8.34 14.58 -5.18
N LEU A 57 -9.58 14.23 -4.81
CA LEU A 57 -10.39 15.04 -3.90
C LEU A 57 -10.18 14.67 -2.43
N ASP A 58 -9.55 13.54 -2.16
CA ASP A 58 -9.35 13.06 -0.80
C ASP A 58 -8.15 13.74 -0.16
N LYS A 59 -8.31 14.06 1.12
CA LYS A 59 -7.19 14.53 1.93
C LYS A 59 -6.38 13.34 2.40
N ARG A 60 -5.16 13.64 2.88
CA ARG A 60 -4.25 12.61 3.36
C ARG A 60 -4.88 11.76 4.48
N ASP A 61 -5.63 12.39 5.37
CA ASP A 61 -6.25 11.68 6.48
C ASP A 61 -7.28 10.64 6.03
N VAL A 62 -7.92 10.84 4.88
CA VAL A 62 -8.82 9.84 4.31
C VAL A 62 -8.05 8.59 3.91
N PHE A 63 -6.89 8.78 3.29
CA PHE A 63 -6.04 7.64 2.91
C PHE A 63 -5.47 6.93 4.14
N ILE A 64 -5.12 7.70 5.18
CA ILE A 64 -4.64 7.12 6.44
C ILE A 64 -5.71 6.21 7.04
N LYS A 65 -6.97 6.64 7.05
CA LYS A 65 -8.08 5.84 7.55
C LYS A 65 -8.24 4.56 6.74
N LYS A 66 -8.11 4.67 5.42
CA LYS A 66 -8.19 3.51 4.53
C LYS A 66 -7.10 2.49 4.86
N MET A 67 -5.88 2.96 5.07
CA MET A 67 -4.77 2.08 5.43
C MET A 67 -4.95 1.45 6.80
N LYS A 68 -5.49 2.21 7.76
CA LYS A 68 -5.78 1.66 9.09
C LYS A 68 -6.83 0.56 9.04
N ARG A 69 -7.86 0.75 8.21
CA ARG A 69 -8.88 -0.27 8.02
C ARG A 69 -8.30 -1.54 7.41
N LEU A 70 -7.45 -1.39 6.40
CA LEU A 70 -6.77 -2.52 5.79
C LEU A 70 -5.89 -3.24 6.81
N ARG A 71 -5.11 -2.50 7.59
CA ARG A 71 -4.27 -3.09 8.63
C ARG A 71 -5.11 -3.89 9.62
N ASN A 72 -6.23 -3.32 10.06
CA ASN A 72 -7.09 -3.98 11.04
C ASN A 72 -7.68 -5.28 10.48
N GLU A 73 -8.06 -5.29 9.22
CA GLU A 73 -8.59 -6.51 8.60
C GLU A 73 -7.51 -7.57 8.43
N LEU A 74 -6.30 -7.16 8.09
CA LEU A 74 -5.17 -8.09 8.01
C LEU A 74 -4.88 -8.70 9.39
N ASP A 75 -4.89 -7.87 10.43
CA ASP A 75 -4.68 -8.34 11.80
C ASP A 75 -5.74 -9.36 12.22
N ARG A 76 -7.00 -9.10 11.89
CA ARG A 76 -8.10 -10.02 12.19
C ARG A 76 -7.90 -11.37 11.52
N PHE A 77 -7.50 -11.34 10.25
CA PHE A 77 -7.28 -12.57 9.50
C PHE A 77 -6.11 -13.36 10.06
N ILE A 78 -5.03 -12.66 10.42
CA ILE A 78 -3.85 -13.29 11.02
C ILE A 78 -4.24 -13.98 12.33
N VAL A 79 -5.01 -13.30 13.19
CA VAL A 79 -5.48 -13.87 14.46
C VAL A 79 -6.30 -15.14 14.21
N PHE A 80 -7.18 -15.09 13.21
CA PHE A 80 -7.98 -16.27 12.86
C PHE A 80 -7.07 -17.42 12.41
N LEU A 81 -6.10 -17.13 11.54
CA LEU A 81 -5.21 -18.17 11.01
C LEU A 81 -4.34 -18.79 12.10
N ASP A 82 -3.92 -17.98 13.06
CA ASP A 82 -3.10 -18.49 14.18
C ASP A 82 -3.87 -19.44 15.07
N ASP A 83 -5.19 -19.36 15.09
CA ASP A 83 -6.06 -20.13 15.97
C ASP A 83 -6.69 -21.35 15.27
N VAL A 84 -6.45 -21.54 14.00
CA VAL A 84 -7.01 -22.66 13.23
C VAL A 84 -6.28 -23.97 13.47
#